data_6c397007a7169dcbb4f6011b2efa5ede
#
_entry.id   6c397007a7169dcbb4f6011b2efa5ede
#
_cell.length_a   1.000
_cell.length_b   1.000
_cell.length_c   1.000
_cell.angle_alpha   90.00
_cell.angle_beta   90.00
_cell.angle_gamma   90.00
#
_symmetry.space_group_name_H-M   'P 1'
#
loop_
_entity.id
_entity.type
_entity.pdbx_description
1 polymer ?
#
loop_
_entity_poly.entity_id
_entity_poly.type
_entity_poly.pdbx_seq_one_letter_code
_entity_poly.pdbx_strand_id
1 'polypeptide(L)'
;MTNQIAADHEIVALYHARDERAIDLTARKYGDYCFTIADNILRSKEDSEECVNDTWLQTWNTVPPHKPSSLKHYLAKITRNLSISRWRERNTEKRGGGELTLALGEMEEFLADTRETDSEADRIAFADCLNRFLHSLPARECHIFLRRYFYVDTTKEIARRFGMKESNVLLILSRTRAKLRTHLEKEGYTV
;
A
#
# COMPACT_ATOMS: atom_id res chain seq x y z
N MET A 1 -1.17 -31.91 15.02
CA MET A 1 -1.52 -31.59 13.59
C MET A 1 -0.76 -30.35 13.22
N THR A 2 0.28 -30.45 12.42
CA THR A 2 1.13 -29.33 11.98
C THR A 2 0.28 -28.40 11.12
N ASN A 3 0.04 -27.20 11.61
CA ASN A 3 -0.70 -26.16 10.90
C ASN A 3 0.18 -25.63 9.76
N GLN A 4 0.29 -26.37 8.67
CA GLN A 4 1.11 -26.01 7.52
C GLN A 4 0.39 -24.87 6.79
N ILE A 5 0.94 -23.66 6.89
CA ILE A 5 0.42 -22.47 6.19
C ILE A 5 0.62 -22.73 4.70
N ALA A 6 -0.49 -22.77 3.93
CA ALA A 6 -0.48 -23.01 2.49
C ALA A 6 0.44 -22.01 1.75
N ALA A 7 1.12 -22.48 0.71
CA ALA A 7 1.95 -21.63 -0.11
C ALA A 7 1.08 -20.68 -0.98
N ASP A 8 1.61 -19.50 -1.33
CA ASP A 8 0.85 -18.50 -2.09
C ASP A 8 0.33 -19.04 -3.42
N HIS A 9 1.14 -19.82 -4.13
CA HIS A 9 0.74 -20.39 -5.40
C HIS A 9 -0.40 -21.41 -5.28
N GLU A 10 -0.48 -22.15 -4.16
CA GLU A 10 -1.59 -23.07 -3.87
C GLU A 10 -2.89 -22.31 -3.64
N ILE A 11 -2.82 -21.21 -2.86
CA ILE A 11 -3.98 -20.34 -2.60
C ILE A 11 -4.46 -19.71 -3.92
N VAL A 12 -3.55 -19.20 -4.75
CA VAL A 12 -3.89 -18.61 -6.06
C VAL A 12 -4.51 -19.66 -6.98
N ALA A 13 -4.04 -20.90 -6.96
CA ALA A 13 -4.64 -21.99 -7.73
C ALA A 13 -6.08 -22.28 -7.31
N LEU A 14 -6.39 -22.25 -6.01
CA LEU A 14 -7.75 -22.40 -5.50
C LEU A 14 -8.67 -21.25 -5.95
N TYR A 15 -8.20 -20.00 -5.95
CA TYR A 15 -8.96 -18.88 -6.52
C TYR A 15 -9.29 -19.11 -8.00
N HIS A 16 -8.32 -19.60 -8.79
CA HIS A 16 -8.55 -19.94 -10.20
C HIS A 16 -9.54 -21.09 -10.38
N ALA A 17 -9.54 -22.06 -9.48
CA ALA A 17 -10.50 -23.16 -9.44
C ALA A 17 -11.89 -22.77 -8.90
N ARG A 18 -12.07 -21.50 -8.45
CA ARG A 18 -13.29 -21.05 -7.77
C ARG A 18 -13.61 -21.86 -6.51
N ASP A 19 -12.60 -22.30 -5.78
CA ASP A 19 -12.74 -23.03 -4.55
C ASP A 19 -12.73 -22.05 -3.36
N GLU A 20 -13.84 -21.99 -2.61
CA GLU A 20 -14.02 -21.06 -1.48
C GLU A 20 -12.97 -21.22 -0.37
N ARG A 21 -12.31 -22.38 -0.27
CA ARG A 21 -11.18 -22.59 0.65
C ARG A 21 -10.05 -21.58 0.44
N ALA A 22 -9.94 -20.99 -0.75
CA ALA A 22 -9.00 -19.92 -1.03
C ALA A 22 -9.18 -18.73 -0.09
N ILE A 23 -10.44 -18.36 0.20
CA ILE A 23 -10.77 -17.23 1.09
C ILE A 23 -10.32 -17.54 2.51
N ASP A 24 -10.66 -18.72 3.03
CA ASP A 24 -10.29 -19.13 4.39
C ASP A 24 -8.77 -19.18 4.59
N LEU A 25 -8.05 -19.76 3.63
CA LEU A 25 -6.59 -19.84 3.68
C LEU A 25 -5.95 -18.46 3.58
N THR A 26 -6.50 -17.57 2.76
CA THR A 26 -6.06 -16.17 2.66
C THR A 26 -6.28 -15.44 3.97
N ALA A 27 -7.47 -15.56 4.56
CA ALA A 27 -7.80 -14.91 5.83
C ALA A 27 -6.89 -15.39 6.97
N ARG A 28 -6.65 -16.69 7.09
CA ARG A 28 -5.73 -17.24 8.09
C ARG A 28 -4.29 -16.78 7.92
N LYS A 29 -3.82 -16.62 6.68
CA LYS A 29 -2.43 -16.27 6.38
C LYS A 29 -2.16 -14.78 6.43
N TYR A 30 -3.11 -13.96 5.98
CA TYR A 30 -2.92 -12.55 5.72
C TYR A 30 -3.92 -11.63 6.44
N GLY A 31 -4.82 -12.17 7.26
CA GLY A 31 -5.84 -11.39 7.97
C GLY A 31 -5.23 -10.28 8.81
N ASP A 32 -4.32 -10.61 9.74
CA ASP A 32 -3.66 -9.62 10.61
C ASP A 32 -2.84 -8.60 9.81
N TYR A 33 -2.24 -9.02 8.70
CA TYR A 33 -1.47 -8.15 7.83
C TYR A 33 -2.36 -7.12 7.12
N CYS A 34 -3.47 -7.56 6.53
CA CYS A 34 -4.44 -6.67 5.89
C CYS A 34 -5.13 -5.77 6.92
N PHE A 35 -5.49 -6.33 8.09
CA PHE A 35 -6.06 -5.54 9.18
C PHE A 35 -5.12 -4.42 9.62
N THR A 36 -3.83 -4.69 9.78
CA THR A 36 -2.84 -3.66 10.15
C THR A 36 -2.78 -2.53 9.12
N ILE A 37 -2.87 -2.85 7.82
CA ILE A 37 -2.90 -1.83 6.77
C ILE A 37 -4.18 -0.99 6.87
N ALA A 38 -5.33 -1.63 7.03
CA ALA A 38 -6.61 -0.94 7.13
C ALA A 38 -6.67 -0.06 8.38
N ASP A 39 -6.28 -0.58 9.55
CA ASP A 39 -6.32 0.13 10.83
C ASP A 39 -5.36 1.34 10.87
N ASN A 40 -4.21 1.24 10.24
CA ASN A 40 -3.30 2.38 10.10
C ASN A 40 -3.94 3.55 9.34
N ILE A 41 -4.85 3.27 8.42
CA ILE A 41 -5.54 4.27 7.59
C ILE A 41 -6.85 4.73 8.24
N LEU A 42 -7.68 3.80 8.66
CA LEU A 42 -9.07 4.07 9.09
C LEU A 42 -9.17 4.44 10.56
N ARG A 43 -8.25 3.95 11.41
CA ARG A 43 -8.25 4.16 12.86
C ARG A 43 -9.61 3.80 13.52
N SER A 44 -10.28 2.82 12.99
CA SER A 44 -11.54 2.27 13.45
C SER A 44 -11.50 0.76 13.25
N LYS A 45 -11.72 0.01 14.32
CA LYS A 45 -11.66 -1.45 14.28
C LYS A 45 -12.72 -2.03 13.36
N GLU A 46 -13.96 -1.53 13.51
CA GLU A 46 -15.11 -2.01 12.73
C GLU A 46 -14.90 -1.78 11.23
N ASP A 47 -14.51 -0.55 10.85
CA ASP A 47 -14.24 -0.25 9.43
C ASP A 47 -13.05 -1.04 8.88
N SER A 48 -12.07 -1.33 9.73
CA SER A 48 -10.90 -2.11 9.32
C SER A 48 -11.25 -3.57 9.08
N GLU A 49 -12.09 -4.16 9.94
CA GLU A 49 -12.60 -5.52 9.77
C GLU A 49 -13.46 -5.61 8.50
N GLU A 50 -14.35 -4.64 8.26
CA GLU A 50 -15.16 -4.58 7.05
C GLU A 50 -14.28 -4.41 5.79
N CYS A 51 -13.30 -3.52 5.84
CA CYS A 51 -12.35 -3.33 4.73
C CYS A 51 -11.55 -4.60 4.40
N VAL A 52 -11.21 -5.39 5.41
CA VAL A 52 -10.56 -6.69 5.22
C VAL A 52 -11.51 -7.68 4.52
N ASN A 53 -12.78 -7.72 4.91
CA ASN A 53 -13.78 -8.57 4.25
C ASN A 53 -13.98 -8.15 2.78
N ASP A 54 -14.06 -6.84 2.52
CA ASP A 54 -14.13 -6.31 1.15
C ASP A 54 -12.88 -6.68 0.34
N THR A 55 -11.71 -6.76 0.98
CA THR A 55 -10.47 -7.22 0.33
C THR A 55 -10.59 -8.67 -0.15
N TRP A 56 -11.20 -9.54 0.66
CA TRP A 56 -11.45 -10.94 0.25
C TRP A 56 -12.41 -11.01 -0.93
N LEU A 57 -13.51 -10.27 -0.86
CA LEU A 57 -14.50 -10.21 -1.93
C LEU A 57 -13.89 -9.67 -3.23
N GLN A 58 -13.12 -8.59 -3.16
CA GLN A 58 -12.46 -8.04 -4.35
C GLN A 58 -11.42 -8.99 -4.92
N THR A 59 -10.66 -9.69 -4.06
CA THR A 59 -9.70 -10.70 -4.51
C THR A 59 -10.42 -11.85 -5.22
N TRP A 60 -11.51 -12.34 -4.65
CA TRP A 60 -12.36 -13.36 -5.28
C TRP A 60 -12.86 -12.94 -6.67
N ASN A 61 -13.29 -11.71 -6.81
CA ASN A 61 -13.83 -11.19 -8.07
C ASN A 61 -12.76 -10.92 -9.13
N THR A 62 -11.52 -10.69 -8.73
CA THR A 62 -10.43 -10.30 -9.65
C THR A 62 -9.44 -11.43 -9.95
N VAL A 63 -9.45 -12.50 -9.19
CA VAL A 63 -8.66 -13.71 -9.43
C VAL A 63 -9.63 -14.88 -9.69
N PRO A 64 -9.74 -15.45 -10.92
CA PRO A 64 -9.18 -14.99 -12.17
C PRO A 64 -9.87 -13.72 -12.74
N PRO A 65 -9.34 -13.05 -13.78
CA PRO A 65 -8.24 -13.49 -14.63
C PRO A 65 -6.83 -13.15 -14.11
N HIS A 66 -6.71 -12.27 -13.12
CA HIS A 66 -5.40 -11.90 -12.61
C HIS A 66 -4.67 -13.08 -11.95
N LYS A 67 -3.35 -13.16 -12.20
CA LYS A 67 -2.48 -14.17 -11.59
C LYS A 67 -1.34 -13.45 -10.86
N PRO A 68 -1.57 -13.04 -9.60
CA PRO A 68 -0.56 -12.28 -8.85
C PRO A 68 0.70 -13.11 -8.61
N SER A 69 1.86 -12.54 -8.92
CA SER A 69 3.17 -13.14 -8.62
C SER A 69 3.46 -13.17 -7.11
N SER A 70 2.87 -12.26 -6.36
CA SER A 70 2.91 -12.20 -4.90
C SER A 70 1.51 -11.89 -4.36
N LEU A 71 0.88 -12.89 -3.76
CA LEU A 71 -0.45 -12.73 -3.15
C LEU A 71 -0.41 -11.67 -2.04
N LYS A 72 0.64 -11.66 -1.23
CA LYS A 72 0.83 -10.68 -0.16
C LYS A 72 0.76 -9.23 -0.66
N HIS A 73 1.51 -8.89 -1.71
CA HIS A 73 1.53 -7.53 -2.26
C HIS A 73 0.22 -7.18 -2.98
N TYR A 74 -0.40 -8.16 -3.62
CA TYR A 74 -1.70 -7.98 -4.26
C TYR A 74 -2.78 -7.62 -3.26
N LEU A 75 -2.89 -8.36 -2.16
CA LEU A 75 -3.81 -8.08 -1.06
C LEU A 75 -3.54 -6.73 -0.41
N ALA A 76 -2.27 -6.41 -0.15
CA ALA A 76 -1.89 -5.11 0.42
C ALA A 76 -2.35 -3.93 -0.46
N LYS A 77 -2.21 -4.04 -1.78
CA LYS A 77 -2.69 -3.03 -2.74
C LYS A 77 -4.21 -2.86 -2.66
N ILE A 78 -4.96 -3.96 -2.66
CA ILE A 78 -6.43 -3.93 -2.57
C ILE A 78 -6.85 -3.30 -1.25
N THR A 79 -6.37 -3.83 -0.12
CA THR A 79 -6.72 -3.34 1.22
C THR A 79 -6.44 -1.84 1.37
N ARG A 80 -5.25 -1.39 0.92
CA ARG A 80 -4.87 0.02 0.98
C ARG A 80 -5.81 0.90 0.16
N ASN A 81 -6.12 0.49 -1.07
CA ASN A 81 -7.01 1.27 -1.95
C ASN A 81 -8.42 1.39 -1.37
N LEU A 82 -8.98 0.28 -0.88
CA LEU A 82 -10.29 0.27 -0.21
C LEU A 82 -10.29 1.15 1.03
N SER A 83 -9.26 1.05 1.87
CA SER A 83 -9.13 1.87 3.09
C SER A 83 -9.04 3.36 2.77
N ILE A 84 -8.28 3.76 1.75
CA ILE A 84 -8.16 5.16 1.33
C ILE A 84 -9.48 5.68 0.77
N SER A 85 -10.18 4.89 -0.06
CA SER A 85 -11.48 5.28 -0.60
C SER A 85 -12.49 5.51 0.53
N ARG A 86 -12.60 4.56 1.47
CA ARG A 86 -13.47 4.66 2.63
C ARG A 86 -13.11 5.84 3.55
N TRP A 87 -11.82 6.08 3.76
CA TRP A 87 -11.35 7.24 4.51
C TRP A 87 -11.74 8.55 3.83
N ARG A 88 -11.61 8.66 2.50
CA ARG A 88 -12.01 9.85 1.73
C ARG A 88 -13.51 10.11 1.84
N GLU A 89 -14.34 9.11 1.69
CA GLU A 89 -15.80 9.22 1.84
C GLU A 89 -16.19 9.79 3.19
N ARG A 90 -15.56 9.31 4.28
CA ARG A 90 -15.85 9.78 5.65
C ARG A 90 -15.29 11.18 5.96
N ASN A 91 -14.21 11.57 5.32
CA ASN A 91 -13.52 12.83 5.62
C ASN A 91 -13.87 13.97 4.66
N THR A 92 -14.71 13.74 3.66
CA THR A 92 -15.29 14.80 2.84
C THR A 92 -16.11 15.79 3.69
N GLU A 93 -16.64 15.34 4.83
CA GLU A 93 -17.45 16.16 5.76
C GLU A 93 -16.66 16.79 6.92
N LYS A 94 -15.45 16.32 7.21
CA LYS A 94 -14.65 16.80 8.36
C LYS A 94 -13.27 17.28 7.92
N ARG A 95 -13.06 18.58 7.85
CA ARG A 95 -11.73 19.22 7.72
C ARG A 95 -10.91 18.98 9.01
N GLY A 96 -10.14 17.92 9.04
CA GLY A 96 -9.25 17.63 10.17
C GLY A 96 -8.14 16.68 9.72
N GLY A 97 -6.92 17.22 9.50
CA GLY A 97 -5.80 16.49 8.95
C GLY A 97 -5.19 15.51 9.94
N GLY A 98 -5.33 14.21 9.70
CA GLY A 98 -4.57 13.14 10.33
C GLY A 98 -3.27 12.83 9.57
N GLU A 99 -2.49 11.88 10.08
CA GLU A 99 -1.22 11.43 9.48
C GLU A 99 -1.38 10.96 8.02
N LEU A 100 -2.53 10.37 7.67
CA LEU A 100 -2.83 9.99 6.28
C LEU A 100 -2.96 11.23 5.39
N THR A 101 -3.65 12.29 5.84
CA THR A 101 -3.76 13.55 5.08
C THR A 101 -2.37 14.15 4.84
N LEU A 102 -1.50 14.15 5.87
CA LEU A 102 -0.13 14.62 5.73
C LEU A 102 0.67 13.75 4.74
N ALA A 103 0.62 12.43 4.88
CA ALA A 103 1.31 11.52 3.97
C ALA A 103 0.79 11.62 2.53
N LEU A 104 -0.53 11.73 2.33
CA LEU A 104 -1.12 11.93 1.00
C LEU A 104 -0.73 13.30 0.44
N GLY A 105 -0.80 14.38 1.23
CA GLY A 105 -0.39 15.71 0.80
C GLY A 105 1.08 15.77 0.39
N GLU A 106 1.97 15.12 1.15
CA GLU A 106 3.37 14.98 0.80
C GLU A 106 3.60 14.23 -0.53
N MET A 107 2.68 13.34 -0.91
CA MET A 107 2.75 12.56 -2.17
C MET A 107 1.93 13.17 -3.31
N GLU A 108 0.92 14.00 -3.02
CA GLU A 108 0.08 14.63 -4.05
C GLU A 108 0.90 15.49 -5.01
N GLU A 109 1.94 16.12 -4.50
CA GLU A 109 2.90 16.89 -5.28
C GLU A 109 3.56 16.04 -6.40
N PHE A 110 3.75 14.74 -6.17
CA PHE A 110 4.35 13.81 -7.15
C PHE A 110 3.33 13.07 -8.01
N LEU A 111 2.05 13.13 -7.64
CA LEU A 111 0.98 12.38 -8.31
C LEU A 111 0.07 13.30 -9.15
N ALA A 112 0.30 14.61 -9.12
CA ALA A 112 -0.56 15.58 -9.82
C ALA A 112 -0.62 15.28 -11.32
N ASP A 113 0.53 15.01 -11.93
CA ASP A 113 0.66 14.75 -13.36
C ASP A 113 0.09 13.38 -13.79
N THR A 114 0.07 12.40 -12.86
CA THR A 114 -0.45 11.05 -13.17
C THR A 114 -1.98 10.94 -13.08
N ARG A 115 -2.66 11.97 -12.56
CA ARG A 115 -4.13 12.00 -12.47
C ARG A 115 -4.80 12.36 -13.80
N GLU A 116 -4.09 13.03 -14.70
CA GLU A 116 -4.59 13.41 -16.04
C GLU A 116 -4.33 12.33 -17.10
N THR A 117 -3.64 11.24 -16.73
CA THR A 117 -3.24 10.21 -17.68
C THR A 117 -4.27 9.08 -17.68
N ASP A 118 -5.13 9.06 -18.68
CA ASP A 118 -6.21 8.05 -18.87
C ASP A 118 -5.70 6.71 -19.44
N SER A 119 -4.44 6.62 -19.86
CA SER A 119 -3.87 5.41 -20.47
C SER A 119 -3.36 4.41 -19.44
N GLU A 120 -3.79 3.15 -19.57
CA GLU A 120 -3.25 2.03 -18.76
C GLU A 120 -1.73 1.84 -18.99
N ALA A 121 -1.24 2.12 -20.20
CA ALA A 121 0.18 2.04 -20.53
C ALA A 121 1.02 3.05 -19.73
N ASP A 122 0.54 4.28 -19.58
CA ASP A 122 1.24 5.31 -18.82
C ASP A 122 1.24 5.02 -17.32
N ARG A 123 0.16 4.45 -16.81
CA ARG A 123 0.10 3.98 -15.40
C ARG A 123 1.09 2.88 -15.12
N ILE A 124 1.27 1.95 -16.06
CA ILE A 124 2.29 0.89 -15.96
C ILE A 124 3.69 1.50 -16.03
N ALA A 125 3.95 2.41 -16.98
CA ALA A 125 5.24 3.08 -17.13
C ALA A 125 5.62 3.88 -15.86
N PHE A 126 4.67 4.60 -15.27
CA PHE A 126 4.89 5.31 -14.01
C PHE A 126 5.19 4.35 -12.84
N ALA A 127 4.44 3.25 -12.74
CA ALA A 127 4.69 2.24 -11.70
C ALA A 127 6.09 1.62 -11.83
N ASP A 128 6.54 1.36 -13.05
CA ASP A 128 7.88 0.84 -13.31
C ASP A 128 8.97 1.88 -13.00
N CYS A 129 8.73 3.15 -13.33
CA CYS A 129 9.61 4.25 -12.95
C CYS A 129 9.77 4.34 -11.43
N LEU A 130 8.65 4.32 -10.69
CA LEU A 130 8.67 4.34 -9.23
C LEU A 130 9.36 3.11 -8.64
N ASN A 131 9.15 1.93 -9.21
CA ASN A 131 9.84 0.71 -8.79
C ASN A 131 11.35 0.82 -8.99
N ARG A 132 11.82 1.32 -10.14
CA ARG A 132 13.26 1.57 -10.38
C ARG A 132 13.84 2.53 -9.36
N PHE A 133 13.13 3.62 -9.04
CA PHE A 133 13.52 4.53 -7.98
C PHE A 133 13.67 3.82 -6.62
N LEU A 134 12.66 3.08 -6.20
CA LEU A 134 12.67 2.37 -4.91
C LEU A 134 13.84 1.36 -4.83
N HIS A 135 14.14 0.66 -5.92
CA HIS A 135 15.28 -0.26 -6.01
C HIS A 135 16.65 0.46 -5.98
N SER A 136 16.70 1.73 -6.38
CA SER A 136 17.93 2.53 -6.33
C SER A 136 18.28 3.06 -4.93
N LEU A 137 17.30 3.02 -3.99
CA LEU A 137 17.51 3.51 -2.64
C LEU A 137 18.26 2.49 -1.77
N PRO A 138 19.08 2.97 -0.81
CA PRO A 138 19.56 2.12 0.28
C PRO A 138 18.38 1.45 0.99
N ALA A 139 18.51 0.17 1.33
CA ALA A 139 17.42 -0.64 1.89
C ALA A 139 16.70 0.04 3.07
N ARG A 140 17.46 0.72 3.94
CA ARG A 140 16.89 1.42 5.11
C ARG A 140 16.02 2.62 4.69
N GLU A 141 16.47 3.43 3.72
CA GLU A 141 15.71 4.58 3.20
C GLU A 141 14.44 4.10 2.49
N CYS A 142 14.55 3.06 1.66
CA CYS A 142 13.42 2.42 0.98
C CYS A 142 12.37 1.94 1.99
N HIS A 143 12.78 1.21 3.02
CA HIS A 143 11.86 0.72 4.03
C HIS A 143 11.17 1.84 4.80
N ILE A 144 11.89 2.91 5.18
CA ILE A 144 11.31 4.08 5.85
C ILE A 144 10.28 4.77 4.94
N PHE A 145 10.61 4.93 3.66
CA PHE A 145 9.72 5.51 2.66
C PHE A 145 8.45 4.67 2.48
N LEU A 146 8.58 3.35 2.30
CA LEU A 146 7.44 2.44 2.20
C LEU A 146 6.58 2.45 3.47
N ARG A 147 7.19 2.47 4.65
CA ARG A 147 6.46 2.54 5.91
C ARG A 147 5.61 3.81 6.00
N ARG A 148 6.14 4.95 5.56
CA ARG A 148 5.43 6.23 5.59
C ARG A 148 4.29 6.29 4.58
N TYR A 149 4.57 5.96 3.30
CA TYR A 149 3.65 6.24 2.19
C TYR A 149 2.79 5.06 1.76
N PHE A 150 3.26 3.84 1.99
CA PHE A 150 2.49 2.65 1.67
C PHE A 150 1.71 2.10 2.88
N TYR A 151 2.38 1.99 4.04
CA TYR A 151 1.74 1.49 5.27
C TYR A 151 1.10 2.58 6.13
N VAL A 152 1.36 3.84 5.83
CA VAL A 152 0.83 5.02 6.55
C VAL A 152 1.21 5.02 8.04
N ASP A 153 2.39 4.50 8.37
CA ASP A 153 2.93 4.59 9.73
C ASP A 153 3.22 6.05 10.09
N THR A 154 3.02 6.40 11.35
CA THR A 154 3.46 7.70 11.87
C THR A 154 4.99 7.79 11.91
N THR A 155 5.54 9.01 11.84
CA THR A 155 6.98 9.23 11.98
C THR A 155 7.53 8.71 13.31
N LYS A 156 6.73 8.76 14.39
CA LYS A 156 7.05 8.19 15.70
C LYS A 156 7.13 6.66 15.68
N GLU A 157 6.19 6.00 15.03
CA GLU A 157 6.19 4.54 14.88
C GLU A 157 7.39 4.06 14.07
N ILE A 158 7.70 4.77 12.98
CA ILE A 158 8.89 4.50 12.15
C ILE A 158 10.16 4.70 12.99
N ALA A 159 10.28 5.82 13.72
CA ALA A 159 11.42 6.09 14.58
C ALA A 159 11.65 4.98 15.60
N ARG A 160 10.60 4.55 16.31
CA ARG A 160 10.64 3.44 17.25
C ARG A 160 11.08 2.13 16.59
N ARG A 161 10.53 1.80 15.42
CA ARG A 161 10.83 0.56 14.68
C ARG A 161 12.27 0.49 14.21
N PHE A 162 12.83 1.62 13.79
CA PHE A 162 14.22 1.68 13.28
C PHE A 162 15.26 2.12 14.32
N GLY A 163 14.86 2.28 15.58
CA GLY A 163 15.75 2.68 16.67
C GLY A 163 16.44 4.02 16.45
N MET A 164 15.69 5.02 15.94
CA MET A 164 16.22 6.35 15.63
C MET A 164 15.33 7.47 16.18
N LYS A 165 15.86 8.70 16.19
CA LYS A 165 15.08 9.89 16.55
C LYS A 165 14.09 10.22 15.43
N GLU A 166 12.91 10.73 15.77
CA GLU A 166 11.88 11.15 14.81
C GLU A 166 12.42 12.21 13.82
N SER A 167 13.25 13.13 14.29
CA SER A 167 13.92 14.12 13.43
C SER A 167 14.77 13.48 12.32
N ASN A 168 15.40 12.34 12.59
CA ASN A 168 16.17 11.61 11.58
C ASN A 168 15.25 10.96 10.55
N VAL A 169 14.07 10.44 10.96
CA VAL A 169 13.05 9.93 10.03
C VAL A 169 12.59 11.03 9.10
N LEU A 170 12.21 12.19 9.65
CA LEU A 170 11.78 13.36 8.85
C LEU A 170 12.86 13.80 7.87
N LEU A 171 14.12 13.84 8.29
CA LEU A 171 15.25 14.19 7.40
C LEU A 171 15.43 13.18 6.25
N ILE A 172 15.34 11.87 6.56
CA ILE A 172 15.42 10.81 5.55
C ILE A 172 14.26 10.95 4.56
N LEU A 173 13.02 11.09 5.04
CA LEU A 173 11.85 11.26 4.18
C LEU A 173 11.96 12.49 3.28
N SER A 174 12.37 13.63 3.81
CA SER A 174 12.59 14.85 3.04
C SER A 174 13.63 14.65 1.92
N ARG A 175 14.79 14.06 2.26
CA ARG A 175 15.84 13.77 1.27
C ARG A 175 15.39 12.75 0.22
N THR A 176 14.63 11.75 0.62
CA THR A 176 14.13 10.73 -0.30
C THR A 176 13.08 11.30 -1.25
N ARG A 177 12.21 12.22 -0.78
CA ARG A 177 11.30 12.97 -1.66
C ARG A 177 12.05 13.82 -2.68
N ALA A 178 13.08 14.54 -2.25
CA ALA A 178 13.90 15.33 -3.18
C ALA A 178 14.57 14.45 -4.25
N LYS A 179 15.09 13.26 -3.86
CA LYS A 179 15.61 12.28 -4.82
C LYS A 179 14.55 11.77 -5.79
N LEU A 180 13.32 11.52 -5.28
CA LEU A 180 12.19 11.08 -6.11
C LEU A 180 11.82 12.14 -7.15
N ARG A 181 11.71 13.41 -6.73
CA ARG A 181 11.47 14.53 -7.66
C ARG A 181 12.47 14.53 -8.80
N THR A 182 13.77 14.57 -8.47
CA THR A 182 14.83 14.56 -9.48
C THR A 182 14.79 13.32 -10.38
N HIS A 183 14.39 12.17 -9.85
CA HIS A 183 14.25 10.94 -10.63
C HIS A 183 13.08 11.05 -11.62
N LEU A 184 11.91 11.51 -11.17
CA LEU A 184 10.73 11.69 -12.01
C LEU A 184 10.96 12.73 -13.11
N GLU A 185 11.57 13.88 -12.79
CA GLU A 185 11.94 14.91 -13.76
C GLU A 185 12.85 14.36 -14.87
N LYS A 186 13.85 13.51 -14.52
CA LYS A 186 14.74 12.86 -15.50
C LYS A 186 14.01 11.86 -16.40
N GLU A 187 12.96 11.24 -15.90
CA GLU A 187 12.12 10.29 -16.66
C GLU A 187 11.00 11.02 -17.45
N GLY A 188 10.96 12.36 -17.40
CA GLY A 188 10.04 13.19 -18.18
C GLY A 188 8.70 13.50 -17.51
N TYR A 189 8.56 13.20 -16.23
CA TYR A 189 7.36 13.57 -15.46
C TYR A 189 7.49 14.99 -14.91
N THR A 190 6.41 15.78 -14.99
CA THR A 190 6.31 17.11 -14.37
C THR A 190 5.88 16.98 -12.91
N VAL A 191 6.69 17.45 -11.95
CA VAL A 191 6.46 17.31 -10.50
C VAL A 191 6.77 18.59 -9.74
#